data_28729892a874d9cc42ca1ea4f21dece9
#
_entry.id   28729892a874d9cc42ca1ea4f21dece9
#
_cell.length_a   1.000
_cell.length_b   1.000
_cell.length_c   1.000
_cell.angle_alpha   90.00
_cell.angle_beta   90.00
_cell.angle_gamma   90.00
#
_symmetry.space_group_name_H-M   'P 1'
#
loop_
_entity.id
_entity.type
_entity.pdbx_description
1 polymer ?
#
loop_
_entity_poly.entity_id
_entity_poly.type
_entity_poly.pdbx_seq_one_letter_code
_entity_poly.pdbx_strand_id
1 'polypeptide(L)'
;MSTYCCSDIHGVYKLYEKIKDFIGLEDKVYFLGDAVDIGPESWKCFKSIYYDPQFIFLKGNHEDMLAKSIDDYSKYGYFFGSNFYLHVKNGGKSTCEQWEADGANLTWCRKIMGLQKTATYYRKDGKIVILSHAGFTPGAKFCDFIWDRQHIHNDFDIKEFPDVYVIHGHIPWCYIAGADNETEPYIYSYASGHKIDIDCGSFWTNTIALLDLDTFEPIYFKV
;
A
#
# COMPACT_ATOMS: atom_id res chain seq x y z
N MET A 1 -5.77 2.62 -22.57
CA MET A 1 -5.30 3.21 -21.31
C MET A 1 -6.26 2.80 -20.22
N SER A 2 -5.82 1.91 -19.37
CA SER A 2 -6.52 1.45 -18.18
C SER A 2 -5.88 2.06 -16.93
N THR A 3 -6.64 2.12 -15.86
CA THR A 3 -6.13 2.59 -14.56
C THR A 3 -6.41 1.54 -13.51
N TYR A 4 -5.36 1.12 -12.84
CA TYR A 4 -5.38 0.05 -11.85
C TYR A 4 -4.98 0.56 -10.47
N CYS A 5 -5.21 -0.26 -9.45
CA CYS A 5 -4.56 -0.12 -8.15
C CYS A 5 -4.10 -1.47 -7.60
N CYS A 6 -3.04 -1.44 -6.78
CA CYS A 6 -2.54 -2.56 -5.99
C CYS A 6 -1.90 -2.05 -4.70
N SER A 7 -1.59 -2.94 -3.75
CA SER A 7 -1.09 -2.58 -2.42
C SER A 7 -0.24 -3.69 -1.81
N ASP A 8 0.51 -3.35 -0.74
CA ASP A 8 1.09 -4.30 0.21
C ASP A 8 1.97 -5.39 -0.42
N ILE A 9 2.91 -4.98 -1.30
CA ILE A 9 3.82 -5.90 -1.99
C ILE A 9 4.95 -6.44 -1.08
N HIS A 10 5.30 -5.67 -0.02
CA HIS A 10 6.23 -6.07 1.03
C HIS A 10 7.50 -6.76 0.53
N GLY A 11 8.24 -6.13 -0.38
CA GLY A 11 9.52 -6.63 -0.85
C GLY A 11 9.49 -7.89 -1.72
N VAL A 12 8.33 -8.35 -2.18
CA VAL A 12 8.21 -9.46 -3.13
C VAL A 12 8.36 -8.94 -4.56
N TYR A 13 9.59 -8.60 -4.95
CA TYR A 13 9.91 -7.89 -6.19
C TYR A 13 9.38 -8.55 -7.46
N LYS A 14 9.32 -9.88 -7.49
CA LYS A 14 8.78 -10.63 -8.64
C LYS A 14 7.31 -10.31 -8.93
N LEU A 15 6.53 -9.88 -7.93
CA LEU A 15 5.14 -9.44 -8.14
C LEU A 15 5.11 -8.11 -8.90
N TYR A 16 6.02 -7.17 -8.58
CA TYR A 16 6.17 -5.94 -9.36
C TYR A 16 6.52 -6.24 -10.83
N GLU A 17 7.46 -7.16 -11.08
CA GLU A 17 7.83 -7.57 -12.44
C GLU A 17 6.62 -8.11 -13.20
N LYS A 18 5.80 -8.97 -12.58
CA LYS A 18 4.57 -9.50 -13.21
C LYS A 18 3.55 -8.42 -13.54
N ILE A 19 3.35 -7.43 -12.66
CA ILE A 19 2.49 -6.28 -12.95
C ILE A 19 3.04 -5.51 -14.15
N LYS A 20 4.35 -5.25 -14.19
CA LYS A 20 5.00 -4.54 -15.30
C LYS A 20 4.88 -5.26 -16.63
N ASP A 21 4.99 -6.59 -16.63
CA ASP A 21 4.85 -7.41 -17.83
C ASP A 21 3.40 -7.41 -18.36
N PHE A 22 2.42 -7.17 -17.48
CA PHE A 22 1.00 -7.17 -17.83
C PHE A 22 0.49 -5.81 -18.33
N ILE A 23 0.88 -4.70 -17.66
CA ILE A 23 0.34 -3.37 -18.01
C ILE A 23 0.91 -2.84 -19.32
N GLY A 24 0.05 -2.19 -20.11
CA GLY A 24 0.46 -1.50 -21.33
C GLY A 24 1.21 -0.20 -21.03
N LEU A 25 1.92 0.34 -22.04
CA LEU A 25 2.77 1.53 -21.88
C LEU A 25 2.01 2.78 -21.37
N GLU A 26 0.75 2.91 -21.73
CA GLU A 26 -0.10 4.06 -21.39
C GLU A 26 -0.91 3.84 -20.10
N ASP A 27 -0.85 2.64 -19.49
CA ASP A 27 -1.62 2.33 -18.31
C ASP A 27 -1.00 2.97 -17.05
N LYS A 28 -1.83 3.21 -16.04
CA LYS A 28 -1.42 3.77 -14.76
C LYS A 28 -1.83 2.85 -13.61
N VAL A 29 -0.99 2.81 -12.59
CA VAL A 29 -1.21 2.03 -11.38
C VAL A 29 -1.11 2.94 -10.15
N TYR A 30 -2.17 3.04 -9.36
CA TYR A 30 -2.09 3.57 -8.01
C TYR A 30 -1.55 2.47 -7.09
N PHE A 31 -0.37 2.69 -6.54
CA PHE A 31 0.20 1.80 -5.52
C PHE A 31 -0.11 2.36 -4.14
N LEU A 32 -0.91 1.64 -3.34
CA LEU A 32 -1.51 2.18 -2.12
C LEU A 32 -0.61 2.09 -0.88
N GLY A 33 0.68 1.82 -1.05
CA GLY A 33 1.65 1.78 0.05
C GLY A 33 2.11 0.38 0.41
N ASP A 34 3.04 0.34 1.36
CA ASP A 34 3.70 -0.86 1.88
C ASP A 34 4.47 -1.65 0.80
N ALA A 35 5.36 -0.91 0.12
CA ALA A 35 6.34 -1.51 -0.79
C ALA A 35 7.50 -2.17 -0.04
N VAL A 36 7.80 -1.67 1.15
CA VAL A 36 8.96 -2.06 1.98
C VAL A 36 8.59 -3.07 3.06
N ASP A 37 9.63 -3.57 3.72
CA ASP A 37 9.64 -4.44 4.88
C ASP A 37 9.19 -5.89 4.60
N ILE A 38 9.53 -6.76 5.55
CA ILE A 38 9.18 -8.19 5.60
C ILE A 38 9.90 -9.00 4.52
N GLY A 39 9.65 -8.72 3.24
CA GLY A 39 10.21 -9.47 2.11
C GLY A 39 11.68 -9.14 1.82
N PRO A 40 12.32 -9.98 0.99
CA PRO A 40 13.78 -9.95 0.82
C PRO A 40 14.32 -8.80 -0.04
N GLU A 41 13.48 -8.19 -0.90
CA GLU A 41 13.91 -7.16 -1.85
C GLU A 41 13.18 -5.82 -1.62
N SER A 42 12.94 -5.48 -0.36
CA SER A 42 12.12 -4.34 0.08
C SER A 42 12.58 -2.99 -0.50
N TRP A 43 13.86 -2.67 -0.36
CA TRP A 43 14.41 -1.41 -0.87
C TRP A 43 14.41 -1.34 -2.40
N LYS A 44 14.58 -2.48 -3.06
CA LYS A 44 14.49 -2.60 -4.51
C LYS A 44 13.06 -2.38 -5.00
N CYS A 45 12.06 -3.01 -4.35
CA CYS A 45 10.65 -2.79 -4.64
C CYS A 45 10.30 -1.31 -4.54
N PHE A 46 10.64 -0.68 -3.41
CA PHE A 46 10.39 0.73 -3.17
C PHE A 46 10.96 1.61 -4.29
N LYS A 47 12.26 1.48 -4.61
CA LYS A 47 12.89 2.30 -5.63
C LYS A 47 12.27 2.07 -7.01
N SER A 48 11.96 0.83 -7.35
CA SER A 48 11.37 0.51 -8.65
C SER A 48 9.99 1.16 -8.82
N ILE A 49 9.13 1.05 -7.82
CA ILE A 49 7.80 1.68 -7.85
C ILE A 49 7.92 3.21 -7.81
N TYR A 50 8.82 3.75 -6.97
CA TYR A 50 9.00 5.20 -6.80
C TYR A 50 9.47 5.91 -8.08
N TYR A 51 10.35 5.27 -8.86
CA TYR A 51 10.89 5.85 -10.08
C TYR A 51 10.12 5.47 -11.36
N ASP A 52 9.15 4.55 -11.26
CA ASP A 52 8.36 4.16 -12.41
C ASP A 52 7.26 5.20 -12.71
N PRO A 53 7.30 5.86 -13.87
CA PRO A 53 6.33 6.91 -14.22
C PRO A 53 4.90 6.37 -14.43
N GLN A 54 4.71 5.06 -14.51
CA GLN A 54 3.39 4.44 -14.59
C GLN A 54 2.74 4.30 -13.20
N PHE A 55 3.53 4.36 -12.11
CA PHE A 55 3.04 4.21 -10.76
C PHE A 55 2.81 5.56 -10.08
N ILE A 56 1.65 5.70 -9.44
CA ILE A 56 1.31 6.80 -8.53
C ILE A 56 1.38 6.23 -7.13
N PHE A 57 2.51 6.47 -6.46
CA PHE A 57 2.82 5.85 -5.18
C PHE A 57 2.21 6.64 -4.02
N LEU A 58 1.27 6.02 -3.30
CA LEU A 58 0.75 6.52 -2.02
C LEU A 58 1.55 5.94 -0.86
N LYS A 59 1.64 6.69 0.24
CA LYS A 59 2.39 6.27 1.41
C LYS A 59 1.60 5.29 2.27
N GLY A 60 2.21 4.15 2.60
CA GLY A 60 1.76 3.25 3.66
C GLY A 60 2.41 3.55 5.02
N ASN A 61 2.03 2.81 6.04
CA ASN A 61 2.61 2.93 7.37
C ASN A 61 4.04 2.40 7.43
N HIS A 62 4.40 1.43 6.60
CA HIS A 62 5.77 0.92 6.51
C HIS A 62 6.73 1.95 5.90
N GLU A 63 6.32 2.69 4.88
CA GLU A 63 7.09 3.83 4.40
C GLU A 63 7.25 4.93 5.47
N ASP A 64 6.20 5.20 6.26
CA ASP A 64 6.25 6.18 7.34
C ASP A 64 7.25 5.77 8.45
N MET A 65 7.25 4.47 8.81
CA MET A 65 8.24 3.92 9.75
C MET A 65 9.66 4.01 9.20
N LEU A 66 9.88 3.68 7.93
CA LEU A 66 11.19 3.80 7.28
C LEU A 66 11.68 5.24 7.29
N ALA A 67 10.84 6.20 6.92
CA ALA A 67 11.22 7.62 6.93
C ALA A 67 11.65 8.10 8.32
N LYS A 68 10.91 7.69 9.35
CA LYS A 68 11.23 8.00 10.75
C LYS A 68 12.51 7.32 11.22
N SER A 69 12.79 6.10 10.77
CA SER A 69 14.05 5.40 11.06
C SER A 69 15.25 6.10 10.40
N ILE A 70 15.09 6.59 9.17
CA ILE A 70 16.13 7.40 8.49
C ILE A 70 16.32 8.73 9.20
N ASP A 71 15.27 9.35 9.73
CA ASP A 71 15.38 10.56 10.54
C ASP A 71 16.16 10.31 11.86
N ASP A 72 15.90 9.22 12.53
CA ASP A 72 16.68 8.78 13.70
C ASP A 72 18.15 8.53 13.32
N TYR A 73 18.40 7.82 12.19
CA TYR A 73 19.76 7.61 11.68
C TYR A 73 20.49 8.95 11.42
N SER A 74 19.79 9.95 10.89
CA SER A 74 20.38 11.27 10.62
C SER A 74 20.88 12.00 11.87
N LYS A 75 20.29 11.70 13.04
CA LYS A 75 20.65 12.31 14.32
C LYS A 75 21.83 11.62 14.99
N TYR A 76 21.92 10.31 14.85
CA TYR A 76 22.87 9.49 15.60
C TYR A 76 24.03 8.93 14.75
N GLY A 77 23.92 8.95 13.43
CA GLY A 77 24.87 8.33 12.50
C GLY A 77 24.77 6.80 12.41
N TYR A 78 23.78 6.22 13.08
CA TYR A 78 23.45 4.79 13.06
C TYR A 78 21.97 4.59 13.46
N PHE A 79 21.43 3.43 13.16
CA PHE A 79 20.06 3.11 13.52
C PHE A 79 19.89 2.90 15.03
N PHE A 80 19.17 3.82 15.65
CA PHE A 80 18.88 3.83 17.07
C PHE A 80 17.64 4.69 17.36
N GLY A 81 16.92 4.40 18.44
CA GLY A 81 15.78 5.21 18.87
C GLY A 81 14.44 4.47 18.73
N SER A 82 13.39 5.09 19.26
CA SER A 82 12.05 4.47 19.35
C SER A 82 11.43 4.21 17.98
N ASN A 83 11.68 5.08 17.00
CA ASN A 83 11.14 4.90 15.65
C ASN A 83 11.79 3.70 14.95
N PHE A 84 13.11 3.58 15.04
CA PHE A 84 13.83 2.42 14.51
C PHE A 84 13.36 1.12 15.17
N TYR A 85 13.22 1.09 16.51
CA TYR A 85 12.74 -0.12 17.20
C TYR A 85 11.31 -0.48 16.80
N LEU A 86 10.43 0.50 16.63
CA LEU A 86 9.09 0.26 16.11
C LEU A 86 9.13 -0.35 14.70
N HIS A 87 9.96 0.21 13.83
CA HIS A 87 10.14 -0.27 12.46
C HIS A 87 10.68 -1.71 12.42
N VAL A 88 11.71 -2.01 13.20
CA VAL A 88 12.26 -3.38 13.32
C VAL A 88 11.21 -4.38 13.81
N LYS A 89 10.40 -4.00 14.80
CA LYS A 89 9.32 -4.84 15.32
C LYS A 89 8.27 -5.18 14.25
N ASN A 90 8.14 -4.32 13.25
CA ASN A 90 7.23 -4.50 12.11
C ASN A 90 7.95 -5.02 10.84
N GLY A 91 9.13 -5.63 10.97
CA GLY A 91 9.82 -6.28 9.85
C GLY A 91 10.80 -5.41 9.08
N GLY A 92 11.05 -4.16 9.51
CA GLY A 92 11.83 -3.18 8.78
C GLY A 92 13.34 -3.30 8.86
N LYS A 93 13.89 -4.26 9.64
CA LYS A 93 15.35 -4.40 9.81
C LYS A 93 16.07 -4.56 8.47
N SER A 94 15.63 -5.51 7.66
CA SER A 94 16.23 -5.78 6.35
C SER A 94 16.15 -4.58 5.40
N THR A 95 15.06 -3.82 5.45
CA THR A 95 14.91 -2.59 4.65
C THR A 95 15.94 -1.55 5.04
N CYS A 96 16.16 -1.33 6.33
CA CYS A 96 17.17 -0.41 6.84
C CYS A 96 18.58 -0.83 6.42
N GLU A 97 18.90 -2.11 6.52
CA GLU A 97 20.21 -2.66 6.10
C GLU A 97 20.42 -2.49 4.58
N GLN A 98 19.41 -2.75 3.76
CA GLN A 98 19.44 -2.55 2.30
C GLN A 98 19.60 -1.07 1.93
N TRP A 99 18.89 -0.16 2.62
CA TRP A 99 19.04 1.28 2.43
C TRP A 99 20.44 1.77 2.82
N GLU A 100 20.99 1.29 3.92
CA GLU A 100 22.36 1.63 4.36
C GLU A 100 23.39 1.13 3.37
N ALA A 101 23.26 -0.11 2.87
CA ALA A 101 24.12 -0.69 1.83
C ALA A 101 24.02 0.07 0.48
N ASP A 102 22.90 0.73 0.20
CA ASP A 102 22.69 1.60 -0.98
C ASP A 102 23.26 3.02 -0.78
N GLY A 103 24.09 3.23 0.24
CA GLY A 103 24.82 4.47 0.51
C GLY A 103 24.16 5.41 1.51
N ALA A 104 23.20 4.98 2.29
CA ALA A 104 22.58 5.71 3.41
C ALA A 104 22.13 7.14 3.06
N ASN A 105 21.51 7.31 1.91
CA ASN A 105 21.15 8.64 1.42
C ASN A 105 19.98 9.24 2.21
N LEU A 106 20.29 10.17 3.12
CA LEU A 106 19.34 10.84 4.02
C LEU A 106 18.23 11.63 3.29
N THR A 107 18.41 11.98 2.02
CA THR A 107 17.36 12.70 1.26
C THR A 107 16.09 11.85 1.11
N TRP A 108 16.18 10.53 1.25
CA TRP A 108 15.04 9.63 1.19
C TRP A 108 14.03 9.88 2.32
N CYS A 109 14.46 10.28 3.50
CA CYS A 109 13.53 10.69 4.56
C CYS A 109 12.51 11.72 4.02
N ARG A 110 13.00 12.81 3.41
CA ARG A 110 12.13 13.86 2.86
C ARG A 110 11.28 13.38 1.69
N LYS A 111 11.85 12.57 0.78
CA LYS A 111 11.12 12.01 -0.36
C LYS A 111 9.94 11.14 0.08
N ILE A 112 10.18 10.23 1.03
CA ILE A 112 9.16 9.34 1.58
C ILE A 112 8.10 10.14 2.36
N MET A 113 8.53 11.10 3.19
CA MET A 113 7.58 11.96 3.91
C MET A 113 6.71 12.79 2.98
N GLY A 114 7.20 13.10 1.79
CA GLY A 114 6.47 13.84 0.74
C GLY A 114 5.48 13.01 -0.07
N LEU A 115 5.45 11.69 0.08
CA LEU A 115 4.45 10.85 -0.58
C LEU A 115 3.03 11.22 -0.11
N GLN A 116 2.10 11.27 -1.04
CA GLN A 116 0.69 11.49 -0.72
C GLN A 116 0.12 10.29 0.03
N LYS A 117 -0.89 10.51 0.86
CA LYS A 117 -1.54 9.46 1.65
C LYS A 117 -2.86 9.01 1.02
N THR A 118 -3.43 9.84 0.17
CA THR A 118 -4.71 9.60 -0.50
C THR A 118 -4.66 10.06 -1.93
N ALA A 119 -5.48 9.43 -2.76
CA ALA A 119 -5.81 9.92 -4.10
C ALA A 119 -7.31 9.78 -4.35
N THR A 120 -7.82 10.49 -5.33
CA THR A 120 -9.19 10.36 -5.79
C THR A 120 -9.17 10.01 -7.27
N TYR A 121 -9.89 8.95 -7.62
CA TYR A 121 -10.09 8.57 -9.01
C TYR A 121 -11.55 8.79 -9.39
N TYR A 122 -11.77 9.47 -10.52
CA TYR A 122 -13.11 9.74 -11.08
C TYR A 122 -13.37 8.75 -12.19
N ARG A 123 -14.30 7.84 -11.96
CA ARG A 123 -14.71 6.83 -12.94
C ARG A 123 -15.54 7.46 -14.06
N LYS A 124 -15.53 6.80 -15.22
CA LYS A 124 -16.31 7.24 -16.40
C LYS A 124 -17.82 7.20 -16.18
N ASP A 125 -18.30 6.37 -15.25
CA ASP A 125 -19.71 6.26 -14.89
C ASP A 125 -20.17 7.29 -13.83
N GLY A 126 -19.30 8.24 -13.47
CA GLY A 126 -19.57 9.30 -12.50
C GLY A 126 -19.27 8.95 -11.05
N LYS A 127 -18.89 7.72 -10.76
CA LYS A 127 -18.52 7.29 -9.41
C LYS A 127 -17.17 7.83 -8.98
N ILE A 128 -17.00 8.03 -7.69
CA ILE A 128 -15.78 8.55 -7.07
C ILE A 128 -15.12 7.43 -6.27
N VAL A 129 -13.85 7.18 -6.52
CA VAL A 129 -13.06 6.21 -5.77
C VAL A 129 -12.01 6.93 -4.94
N ILE A 130 -12.08 6.78 -3.63
CA ILE A 130 -11.06 7.25 -2.70
C ILE A 130 -10.05 6.12 -2.50
N LEU A 131 -8.79 6.42 -2.74
CA LEU A 131 -7.67 5.51 -2.62
C LEU A 131 -6.80 5.93 -1.44
N SER A 132 -6.52 5.03 -0.52
CA SER A 132 -5.61 5.25 0.60
C SER A 132 -5.09 3.92 1.12
N HIS A 133 -3.97 3.94 1.85
CA HIS A 133 -3.41 2.70 2.38
C HIS A 133 -4.33 2.04 3.42
N ALA A 134 -4.75 2.77 4.45
CA ALA A 134 -5.52 2.23 5.57
C ALA A 134 -7.02 2.60 5.55
N GLY A 135 -7.56 2.92 4.36
CA GLY A 135 -8.97 3.25 4.22
C GLY A 135 -9.30 4.71 4.50
N PHE A 136 -10.58 5.01 4.51
CA PHE A 136 -11.11 6.35 4.72
C PHE A 136 -12.37 6.30 5.58
N THR A 137 -12.42 7.20 6.58
CA THR A 137 -13.61 7.47 7.39
C THR A 137 -13.87 8.98 7.36
N PRO A 138 -15.08 9.45 7.07
CA PRO A 138 -15.41 10.87 7.13
C PRO A 138 -15.06 11.47 8.48
N GLY A 139 -14.38 12.63 8.49
CA GLY A 139 -13.91 13.27 9.72
C GLY A 139 -12.61 12.71 10.31
N ALA A 140 -12.02 11.69 9.69
CA ALA A 140 -10.73 11.12 10.10
C ALA A 140 -9.58 12.15 10.03
N LYS A 141 -8.61 12.01 10.94
CA LYS A 141 -7.40 12.82 10.92
C LYS A 141 -6.46 12.32 9.80
N PHE A 142 -5.60 13.21 9.33
CA PHE A 142 -4.69 12.90 8.22
C PHE A 142 -3.71 11.72 8.48
N CYS A 143 -3.41 11.39 9.73
CA CYS A 143 -2.61 10.21 10.09
C CYS A 143 -3.38 8.89 9.91
N ASP A 144 -4.71 8.95 9.96
CA ASP A 144 -5.55 7.75 9.96
C ASP A 144 -5.54 7.04 8.61
N PHE A 145 -5.28 7.75 7.51
CA PHE A 145 -5.22 7.17 6.16
C PHE A 145 -4.10 6.12 5.93
N ILE A 146 -3.16 6.00 6.86
CA ILE A 146 -2.05 5.04 6.76
C ILE A 146 -1.92 4.11 7.98
N TRP A 147 -2.69 4.34 9.06
CA TRP A 147 -2.60 3.58 10.31
C TRP A 147 -3.95 3.09 10.84
N ASP A 148 -5.06 3.57 10.31
CA ASP A 148 -6.38 3.27 10.86
C ASP A 148 -6.75 1.80 10.64
N ARG A 149 -7.25 1.17 11.71
CA ARG A 149 -7.84 -0.16 11.67
C ARG A 149 -9.33 -0.15 12.06
N GLN A 150 -9.86 1.02 12.43
CA GLN A 150 -11.24 1.15 12.86
C GLN A 150 -12.20 1.34 11.68
N HIS A 151 -11.69 1.79 10.53
CA HIS A 151 -12.49 2.01 9.32
C HIS A 151 -13.24 0.75 8.85
N ILE A 152 -12.72 -0.45 9.14
CA ILE A 152 -13.38 -1.72 8.79
C ILE A 152 -14.66 -1.96 9.59
N HIS A 153 -14.78 -1.35 10.78
CA HIS A 153 -15.93 -1.48 11.67
C HIS A 153 -16.91 -0.31 11.56
N ASN A 154 -16.52 0.76 10.88
CA ASN A 154 -17.35 1.92 10.69
C ASN A 154 -18.04 1.85 9.34
N ASP A 155 -19.34 1.64 9.31
CA ASP A 155 -20.11 1.74 8.09
C ASP A 155 -20.01 3.18 7.58
N PHE A 156 -19.57 3.27 6.34
CA PHE A 156 -19.70 4.49 5.56
C PHE A 156 -21.18 4.72 5.34
N ASP A 157 -21.70 5.93 5.58
CA ASP A 157 -23.12 6.18 5.30
C ASP A 157 -23.36 6.22 3.78
N ILE A 158 -23.58 5.03 3.24
CA ILE A 158 -23.78 4.77 1.81
C ILE A 158 -25.01 5.55 1.30
N LYS A 159 -26.00 5.82 2.17
CA LYS A 159 -27.19 6.57 1.78
C LYS A 159 -26.85 8.04 1.55
N GLU A 160 -25.88 8.57 2.27
CA GLU A 160 -25.40 9.94 2.09
C GLU A 160 -24.45 10.05 0.89
N PHE A 161 -23.66 8.99 0.62
CA PHE A 161 -22.61 8.98 -0.42
C PHE A 161 -22.71 7.76 -1.35
N PRO A 162 -23.81 7.57 -2.09
CA PRO A 162 -24.07 6.34 -2.86
C PRO A 162 -23.11 6.12 -4.02
N ASP A 163 -22.41 7.15 -4.48
CA ASP A 163 -21.48 7.09 -5.62
C ASP A 163 -20.00 7.09 -5.18
N VAL A 164 -19.74 6.97 -3.86
CA VAL A 164 -18.38 6.98 -3.33
C VAL A 164 -17.95 5.57 -2.92
N TYR A 165 -16.79 5.17 -3.39
CA TYR A 165 -16.12 3.90 -3.07
C TYR A 165 -14.79 4.17 -2.38
N VAL A 166 -14.37 3.30 -1.48
CA VAL A 166 -13.08 3.37 -0.80
C VAL A 166 -12.31 2.09 -1.09
N ILE A 167 -11.11 2.22 -1.67
CA ILE A 167 -10.21 1.08 -1.88
C ILE A 167 -8.98 1.26 -1.00
N HIS A 168 -8.58 0.20 -0.32
CA HIS A 168 -7.47 0.20 0.63
C HIS A 168 -6.75 -1.15 0.69
N GLY A 169 -5.62 -1.19 1.39
CA GLY A 169 -4.89 -2.37 1.82
C GLY A 169 -4.71 -2.40 3.34
N HIS A 170 -3.49 -2.58 3.83
CA HIS A 170 -3.07 -2.47 5.23
C HIS A 170 -3.50 -3.61 6.15
N ILE A 171 -4.70 -4.14 6.00
CA ILE A 171 -5.21 -5.23 6.81
C ILE A 171 -5.51 -6.38 5.87
N PRO A 172 -4.70 -7.45 5.88
CA PRO A 172 -4.90 -8.54 4.95
C PRO A 172 -6.33 -9.08 4.97
N TRP A 173 -6.88 -9.30 3.81
CA TRP A 173 -8.26 -9.73 3.52
C TRP A 173 -8.82 -10.78 4.49
N CYS A 174 -8.00 -11.75 4.91
CA CYS A 174 -8.42 -12.83 5.80
C CYS A 174 -8.86 -12.33 7.18
N TYR A 175 -8.26 -11.25 7.68
CA TYR A 175 -8.65 -10.66 8.98
C TYR A 175 -9.98 -9.92 8.89
N ILE A 176 -10.29 -9.31 7.76
CA ILE A 176 -11.56 -8.59 7.57
C ILE A 176 -12.68 -9.57 7.24
N ALA A 177 -12.41 -10.54 6.37
CA ALA A 177 -13.37 -11.55 5.94
C ALA A 177 -13.62 -12.65 7.00
N GLY A 178 -12.76 -12.76 8.03
CA GLY A 178 -12.77 -13.85 8.97
C GLY A 178 -12.44 -15.21 8.32
N ALA A 179 -11.63 -15.18 7.26
CA ALA A 179 -11.25 -16.36 6.49
C ALA A 179 -10.00 -17.03 7.07
N ASP A 180 -9.81 -18.30 6.75
CA ASP A 180 -8.61 -19.05 7.06
C ASP A 180 -7.43 -18.54 6.20
N ASN A 181 -6.24 -18.45 6.79
CA ASN A 181 -5.02 -18.06 6.09
C ASN A 181 -4.59 -19.06 5.00
N GLU A 182 -5.14 -20.27 5.00
CA GLU A 182 -4.92 -21.29 3.96
C GLU A 182 -5.82 -21.11 2.73
N THR A 183 -6.85 -20.26 2.82
CA THR A 183 -7.72 -19.91 1.70
C THR A 183 -6.93 -19.12 0.66
N GLU A 184 -7.12 -19.40 -0.63
CA GLU A 184 -6.52 -18.58 -1.70
C GLU A 184 -6.94 -17.11 -1.53
N PRO A 185 -6.01 -16.16 -1.61
CA PRO A 185 -6.30 -14.74 -1.37
C PRO A 185 -7.21 -14.16 -2.46
N TYR A 186 -8.08 -13.27 -2.05
CA TYR A 186 -8.98 -12.53 -2.94
C TYR A 186 -9.20 -11.12 -2.40
N ILE A 187 -9.61 -10.20 -3.26
CA ILE A 187 -10.06 -8.89 -2.80
C ILE A 187 -11.37 -9.04 -2.04
N TYR A 188 -11.53 -8.31 -0.94
CA TYR A 188 -12.70 -8.42 -0.10
C TYR A 188 -13.56 -7.15 -0.15
N SER A 189 -14.78 -7.29 -0.65
CA SER A 189 -15.74 -6.20 -0.73
C SER A 189 -16.73 -6.27 0.45
N TYR A 190 -16.90 -5.17 1.15
CA TYR A 190 -17.76 -5.05 2.33
C TYR A 190 -18.47 -3.68 2.36
N ALA A 191 -19.22 -3.36 3.43
CA ALA A 191 -20.03 -2.15 3.50
C ALA A 191 -20.92 -2.00 2.23
N SER A 192 -21.70 -3.05 1.93
CA SER A 192 -22.57 -3.13 0.74
C SER A 192 -21.85 -2.89 -0.58
N GLY A 193 -20.56 -3.24 -0.68
CA GLY A 193 -19.74 -3.10 -1.87
C GLY A 193 -19.01 -1.77 -2.02
N HIS A 194 -19.16 -0.84 -1.07
CA HIS A 194 -18.53 0.48 -1.14
C HIS A 194 -17.11 0.54 -0.58
N LYS A 195 -16.71 -0.47 0.17
CA LYS A 195 -15.33 -0.63 0.64
C LYS A 195 -14.72 -1.88 0.04
N ILE A 196 -13.52 -1.76 -0.50
CA ILE A 196 -12.82 -2.86 -1.16
C ILE A 196 -11.41 -2.93 -0.57
N ASP A 197 -11.12 -4.03 0.12
CA ASP A 197 -9.79 -4.38 0.55
C ASP A 197 -9.07 -5.16 -0.54
N ILE A 198 -7.84 -4.75 -0.86
CA ILE A 198 -7.00 -5.38 -1.90
C ILE A 198 -5.71 -5.97 -1.34
N ASP A 199 -5.52 -6.00 -0.02
CA ASP A 199 -4.35 -6.61 0.61
C ASP A 199 -4.46 -8.14 0.61
N CYS A 200 -3.75 -8.76 -0.31
CA CYS A 200 -3.67 -10.21 -0.45
C CYS A 200 -2.67 -10.89 0.50
N GLY A 201 -2.01 -10.15 1.39
CA GLY A 201 -0.94 -10.69 2.23
C GLY A 201 0.25 -11.19 1.43
N SER A 202 0.75 -10.40 0.50
CA SER A 202 1.71 -10.79 -0.54
C SER A 202 2.93 -11.53 -0.01
N PHE A 203 3.44 -11.16 1.16
CA PHE A 203 4.68 -11.72 1.70
C PHE A 203 4.57 -13.19 2.17
N TRP A 204 3.34 -13.71 2.45
CA TRP A 204 3.15 -15.14 2.78
C TRP A 204 2.37 -15.89 1.71
N THR A 205 1.46 -15.22 1.00
CA THR A 205 0.68 -15.84 -0.08
C THR A 205 1.41 -15.88 -1.40
N ASN A 206 2.45 -15.05 -1.56
CA ASN A 206 3.12 -14.77 -2.83
C ASN A 206 2.14 -14.28 -3.91
N THR A 207 1.05 -13.63 -3.51
CA THR A 207 -0.03 -13.18 -4.40
C THR A 207 -0.31 -11.69 -4.20
N ILE A 208 -0.51 -10.97 -5.30
CA ILE A 208 -0.99 -9.58 -5.28
C ILE A 208 -2.19 -9.45 -6.22
N ALA A 209 -3.15 -8.63 -5.84
CA ALA A 209 -4.26 -8.23 -6.70
C ALA A 209 -3.91 -6.91 -7.41
N LEU A 210 -4.19 -6.85 -8.71
CA LEU A 210 -4.24 -5.64 -9.52
C LEU A 210 -5.70 -5.40 -9.88
N LEU A 211 -6.33 -4.38 -9.29
CA LEU A 211 -7.74 -4.08 -9.47
C LEU A 211 -7.91 -3.00 -10.54
N ASP A 212 -8.70 -3.29 -11.57
CA ASP A 212 -9.10 -2.28 -12.56
C ASP A 212 -10.11 -1.30 -11.93
N LEU A 213 -9.81 -0.01 -11.96
CA LEU A 213 -10.61 1.02 -11.29
C LEU A 213 -11.91 1.38 -12.05
N ASP A 214 -11.99 1.07 -13.33
CA ASP A 214 -13.21 1.32 -14.12
C ASP A 214 -14.22 0.18 -14.01
N THR A 215 -13.75 -1.08 -13.84
CA THR A 215 -14.62 -2.26 -13.82
C THR A 215 -14.78 -2.87 -12.43
N PHE A 216 -13.80 -2.66 -11.54
CA PHE A 216 -13.59 -3.37 -10.28
C PHE A 216 -13.32 -4.86 -10.42
N GLU A 217 -12.83 -5.27 -11.61
CA GLU A 217 -12.39 -6.64 -11.84
C GLU A 217 -10.94 -6.82 -11.39
N PRO A 218 -10.66 -7.82 -10.53
CA PRO A 218 -9.31 -8.10 -10.07
C PRO A 218 -8.56 -9.02 -11.03
N ILE A 219 -7.26 -8.78 -11.15
CA ILE A 219 -6.29 -9.67 -11.79
C ILE A 219 -5.30 -10.10 -10.71
N TYR A 220 -5.09 -11.39 -10.55
CA TYR A 220 -4.19 -11.91 -9.54
C TYR A 220 -2.88 -12.38 -10.14
N PHE A 221 -1.77 -11.97 -9.53
CA PHE A 221 -0.43 -12.45 -9.86
C PHE A 221 0.12 -13.25 -8.69
N LYS A 222 0.68 -14.42 -8.98
CA LYS A 222 1.30 -15.32 -7.99
C LYS A 222 2.73 -15.70 -8.43
N VAL A 223 3.68 -15.78 -7.49
CA VAL A 223 5.08 -16.16 -7.72
C VAL A 223 5.52 -17.33 -6.85
#